data_ade30a281abff96c001ae2f11a1cd684
#
_entry.id   ade30a281abff96c001ae2f11a1cd684
#
_cell.length_a   1.000
_cell.length_b   1.000
_cell.length_c   1.000
_cell.angle_alpha   90.00
_cell.angle_beta   90.00
_cell.angle_gamma   90.00
#
_symmetry.space_group_name_H-M   'P 1'
#
loop_
_entity.id
_entity.type
_entity.pdbx_description
1 polymer ?
#
loop_
_entity_poly.entity_id
_entity_poly.type
_entity_poly.pdbx_seq_one_letter_code
_entity_poly.pdbx_strand_id
1 'polypeptide(L)'
;MEAVSLELDAVATVQKRRGKWRVQIRRNGHAVSKTFHRKADADEWAREAEASVDKDIDPSTRRISRKDTFASLIDLHIEDMHSVGKPLRRSKDMTLRRLREELGDTALANLTRERLLLYGRQRAKEGAGPATLAIDISFIGTVLTHAAAVHGIQVNTEAVSLARVALRRLGLVGASAERDRRPTDAELKKLFAHFDGNDRLTIPMTRVVKFAIATAMRIDEIFRIEWDSIDEKTRTILVPDRKDPRKKDGNNQRVPLLAATGYDAWAILEEQRALRLNPHECFPYNAKSAGTAFQRACKELKIVDLHFHDLRHEATSRLFEAGLTIEQVPLVTGHKDWKMLKRYTQLRPEGLHAKLAAAKS
;
A
#
# COMPACT_ATOMS: atom_id res chain seq x y z
N MET A 1 36.98 -48.22 -36.98
CA MET A 1 37.74 -47.30 -36.08
C MET A 1 37.11 -45.95 -36.25
N GLU A 2 36.10 -45.68 -35.41
CA GLU A 2 35.50 -44.36 -35.33
C GLU A 2 36.35 -43.50 -34.40
N ALA A 3 36.87 -42.40 -34.95
CA ALA A 3 37.58 -41.39 -34.18
C ALA A 3 36.57 -40.63 -33.35
N VAL A 4 36.53 -40.90 -32.05
CA VAL A 4 35.84 -40.07 -31.07
C VAL A 4 36.62 -38.77 -30.98
N SER A 5 36.12 -37.73 -31.63
CA SER A 5 36.56 -36.33 -31.45
C SER A 5 36.21 -35.92 -30.04
N LEU A 6 37.19 -35.92 -29.14
CA LEU A 6 37.10 -35.24 -27.85
C LEU A 6 37.09 -33.73 -28.14
N GLU A 7 35.91 -33.14 -28.27
CA GLU A 7 35.75 -31.69 -28.13
C GLU A 7 36.23 -31.31 -26.73
N LEU A 8 37.44 -30.76 -26.66
CA LEU A 8 37.96 -30.09 -25.47
C LEU A 8 37.00 -28.93 -25.15
N ASP A 9 36.17 -29.13 -24.14
CA ASP A 9 35.28 -28.11 -23.58
C ASP A 9 36.09 -26.86 -23.27
N ALA A 10 35.77 -25.76 -23.94
CA ALA A 10 36.55 -24.51 -23.89
C ALA A 10 36.47 -23.91 -22.50
N VAL A 11 37.61 -23.95 -21.82
CA VAL A 11 37.90 -23.20 -20.57
C VAL A 11 37.73 -21.69 -20.82
N ALA A 12 37.43 -20.89 -19.77
CA ALA A 12 37.34 -19.46 -19.88
C ALA A 12 38.58 -18.83 -20.54
N THR A 13 38.37 -18.03 -21.56
CA THR A 13 39.45 -17.35 -22.26
C THR A 13 39.71 -15.98 -21.64
N VAL A 14 40.91 -15.78 -21.09
CA VAL A 14 41.36 -14.50 -20.52
C VAL A 14 42.34 -13.84 -21.47
N GLN A 15 41.99 -12.67 -22.02
CA GLN A 15 42.81 -11.96 -23.01
C GLN A 15 43.04 -10.51 -22.60
N LYS A 16 44.26 -9.99 -22.79
CA LYS A 16 44.58 -8.55 -22.59
C LYS A 16 44.23 -7.76 -23.86
N ARG A 17 43.31 -6.79 -23.77
CA ARG A 17 42.95 -5.90 -24.88
C ARG A 17 42.97 -4.43 -24.40
N ARG A 18 43.69 -3.57 -25.07
CA ARG A 18 43.75 -2.12 -24.80
C ARG A 18 44.00 -1.79 -23.32
N GLY A 19 44.96 -2.49 -22.68
CA GLY A 19 45.32 -2.24 -21.28
C GLY A 19 44.36 -2.89 -20.23
N LYS A 20 43.29 -3.53 -20.66
CA LYS A 20 42.31 -4.20 -19.78
C LYS A 20 42.29 -5.70 -20.06
N TRP A 21 41.80 -6.48 -19.09
CA TRP A 21 41.69 -7.93 -19.18
C TRP A 21 40.25 -8.32 -19.50
N ARG A 22 39.99 -8.94 -20.65
CA ARG A 22 38.70 -9.45 -21.07
C ARG A 22 38.65 -10.96 -20.86
N VAL A 23 37.60 -11.39 -20.12
CA VAL A 23 37.27 -12.82 -19.95
C VAL A 23 36.06 -13.13 -20.80
N GLN A 24 36.09 -14.28 -21.49
CA GLN A 24 34.96 -14.84 -22.26
C GLN A 24 34.77 -16.30 -21.88
N ILE A 25 33.54 -16.67 -21.60
CA ILE A 25 33.12 -18.06 -21.33
C ILE A 25 32.04 -18.40 -22.32
N ARG A 26 32.17 -19.58 -22.98
CA ARG A 26 31.16 -20.15 -23.86
C ARG A 26 31.08 -21.64 -23.55
N ARG A 27 30.04 -22.08 -22.84
CA ARG A 27 29.83 -23.47 -22.44
C ARG A 27 28.36 -23.70 -22.11
N ASN A 28 27.82 -24.88 -22.39
CA ASN A 28 26.45 -25.30 -22.05
C ASN A 28 25.36 -24.27 -22.46
N GLY A 29 25.50 -23.65 -23.64
CA GLY A 29 24.57 -22.62 -24.12
C GLY A 29 24.75 -21.24 -23.49
N HIS A 30 25.60 -21.07 -22.51
CA HIS A 30 25.93 -19.78 -21.92
C HIS A 30 27.08 -19.10 -22.64
N ALA A 31 26.93 -17.81 -22.97
CA ALA A 31 27.97 -17.00 -23.58
C ALA A 31 28.08 -15.66 -22.82
N VAL A 32 29.10 -15.54 -21.98
CA VAL A 32 29.28 -14.33 -21.13
C VAL A 32 30.69 -13.75 -21.32
N SER A 33 30.79 -12.41 -21.33
CA SER A 33 32.09 -11.74 -21.34
C SER A 33 32.11 -10.56 -20.38
N LYS A 34 33.26 -10.38 -19.67
CA LYS A 34 33.47 -9.27 -18.74
C LYS A 34 34.89 -8.73 -18.86
N THR A 35 35.06 -7.43 -18.57
CA THR A 35 36.37 -6.76 -18.71
C THR A 35 36.80 -6.20 -17.36
N PHE A 36 38.09 -6.41 -17.01
CA PHE A 36 38.67 -6.04 -15.72
C PHE A 36 39.92 -5.17 -15.90
N HIS A 37 40.26 -4.37 -14.90
CA HIS A 37 41.46 -3.58 -14.89
C HIS A 37 42.69 -4.37 -14.43
N ARG A 38 42.50 -5.34 -13.53
CA ARG A 38 43.59 -6.18 -12.99
C ARG A 38 43.43 -7.62 -13.49
N LYS A 39 44.54 -8.30 -13.72
CA LYS A 39 44.57 -9.68 -14.14
C LYS A 39 43.99 -10.62 -13.06
N ALA A 40 44.35 -10.36 -11.79
CA ALA A 40 43.87 -11.17 -10.67
C ALA A 40 42.35 -11.21 -10.57
N ASP A 41 41.69 -10.03 -10.76
CA ASP A 41 40.22 -9.93 -10.72
C ASP A 41 39.58 -10.69 -11.92
N ALA A 42 40.26 -10.69 -13.07
CA ALA A 42 39.82 -11.42 -14.25
C ALA A 42 39.92 -12.93 -14.05
N ASP A 43 41.03 -13.42 -13.48
CA ASP A 43 41.28 -14.83 -13.21
C ASP A 43 40.36 -15.39 -12.10
N GLU A 44 40.05 -14.57 -11.07
CA GLU A 44 39.09 -14.90 -10.02
C GLU A 44 37.68 -15.03 -10.59
N TRP A 45 37.23 -14.04 -11.37
CA TRP A 45 35.92 -14.07 -12.00
C TRP A 45 35.79 -15.22 -13.01
N ALA A 46 36.85 -15.55 -13.75
CA ALA A 46 36.86 -16.68 -14.69
C ALA A 46 36.55 -18.01 -13.96
N ARG A 47 37.26 -18.27 -12.86
CA ARG A 47 37.05 -19.47 -12.03
C ARG A 47 35.64 -19.54 -11.44
N GLU A 48 35.12 -18.42 -10.94
CA GLU A 48 33.77 -18.36 -10.40
C GLU A 48 32.70 -18.59 -11.47
N ALA A 49 32.89 -18.00 -12.64
CA ALA A 49 31.97 -18.11 -13.74
C ALA A 49 31.97 -19.53 -14.34
N GLU A 50 33.13 -20.20 -14.45
CA GLU A 50 33.22 -21.63 -14.85
C GLU A 50 32.49 -22.52 -13.86
N ALA A 51 32.76 -22.34 -12.55
CA ALA A 51 32.07 -23.12 -11.51
C ALA A 51 30.54 -22.84 -11.47
N SER A 52 30.07 -21.73 -12.05
CA SER A 52 28.64 -21.42 -12.18
C SER A 52 28.05 -22.20 -13.37
N VAL A 53 28.70 -22.14 -14.52
CA VAL A 53 28.28 -22.88 -15.74
C VAL A 53 28.23 -24.37 -15.49
N ASP A 54 29.19 -24.92 -14.74
CA ASP A 54 29.22 -26.34 -14.37
C ASP A 54 28.02 -26.75 -13.49
N LYS A 55 27.39 -25.79 -12.81
CA LYS A 55 26.20 -25.99 -12.01
C LYS A 55 24.90 -25.55 -12.73
N ASP A 56 24.97 -25.30 -14.04
CA ASP A 56 23.88 -24.80 -14.87
C ASP A 56 23.29 -23.45 -14.36
N ILE A 57 24.16 -22.61 -13.75
CA ILE A 57 23.81 -21.28 -13.26
C ILE A 57 24.39 -20.24 -14.23
N ASP A 58 23.55 -19.28 -14.65
CA ASP A 58 24.01 -18.17 -15.51
C ASP A 58 25.13 -17.36 -14.81
N PRO A 59 26.35 -17.35 -15.37
CA PRO A 59 27.49 -16.65 -14.77
C PRO A 59 27.38 -15.12 -14.83
N SER A 60 26.38 -14.54 -15.53
CA SER A 60 26.08 -13.12 -15.50
C SER A 60 25.39 -12.69 -14.21
N THR A 61 24.80 -13.65 -13.50
CA THR A 61 24.12 -13.40 -12.24
C THR A 61 25.12 -13.06 -11.14
N ARG A 62 25.00 -11.87 -10.52
CA ARG A 62 25.87 -11.50 -9.41
C ARG A 62 25.64 -12.45 -8.23
N ARG A 63 26.69 -13.19 -7.84
CA ARG A 63 26.63 -14.04 -6.66
C ARG A 63 26.59 -13.20 -5.40
N ILE A 64 25.87 -13.69 -4.39
CA ILE A 64 25.85 -13.13 -3.05
C ILE A 64 27.26 -13.24 -2.46
N SER A 65 27.86 -12.10 -2.15
CA SER A 65 29.03 -12.03 -1.31
C SER A 65 28.64 -12.29 0.15
N ARG A 66 29.54 -12.84 0.96
CA ARG A 66 29.36 -12.91 2.43
C ARG A 66 29.15 -11.53 3.07
N LYS A 67 29.50 -10.45 2.37
CA LYS A 67 29.34 -9.06 2.79
C LYS A 67 28.00 -8.45 2.38
N ASP A 68 27.26 -9.07 1.48
CA ASP A 68 25.96 -8.55 1.06
C ASP A 68 24.91 -8.85 2.13
N THR A 69 24.28 -7.79 2.62
CA THR A 69 23.26 -7.84 3.66
C THR A 69 21.90 -7.43 3.11
N PHE A 70 20.84 -7.70 3.84
CA PHE A 70 19.51 -7.28 3.42
C PHE A 70 19.38 -5.75 3.39
N ALA A 71 20.10 -5.01 4.25
CA ALA A 71 20.15 -3.55 4.20
C ALA A 71 20.67 -3.06 2.86
N SER A 72 21.72 -3.67 2.29
CA SER A 72 22.25 -3.25 0.99
C SER A 72 21.23 -3.40 -0.14
N LEU A 73 20.36 -4.42 -0.10
CA LEU A 73 19.29 -4.58 -1.08
C LEU A 73 18.14 -3.57 -0.89
N ILE A 74 17.83 -3.22 0.35
CA ILE A 74 16.85 -2.17 0.65
C ILE A 74 17.34 -0.83 0.09
N ASP A 75 18.60 -0.48 0.35
CA ASP A 75 19.20 0.77 -0.12
C ASP A 75 19.22 0.83 -1.65
N LEU A 76 19.62 -0.25 -2.31
CA LEU A 76 19.60 -0.41 -3.76
C LEU A 76 18.17 -0.24 -4.33
N HIS A 77 17.19 -0.87 -3.71
CA HIS A 77 15.79 -0.74 -4.13
C HIS A 77 15.27 0.71 -3.99
N ILE A 78 15.66 1.41 -2.93
CA ILE A 78 15.28 2.82 -2.71
C ILE A 78 15.91 3.70 -3.78
N GLU A 79 17.20 3.53 -4.05
CA GLU A 79 17.96 4.27 -5.05
C GLU A 79 17.36 4.12 -6.46
N ASP A 80 17.08 2.89 -6.87
CA ASP A 80 16.44 2.60 -8.16
C ASP A 80 15.07 3.25 -8.29
N MET A 81 14.25 3.19 -7.24
CA MET A 81 12.93 3.82 -7.26
C MET A 81 13.03 5.35 -7.40
N HIS A 82 14.02 5.97 -6.76
CA HIS A 82 14.28 7.40 -6.92
C HIS A 82 14.77 7.74 -8.33
N SER A 83 15.70 6.95 -8.89
CA SER A 83 16.28 7.19 -10.21
C SER A 83 15.26 7.16 -11.35
N VAL A 84 14.20 6.34 -11.22
CA VAL A 84 13.11 6.24 -12.20
C VAL A 84 11.92 7.18 -11.88
N GLY A 85 12.10 8.15 -10.98
CA GLY A 85 11.07 9.13 -10.62
C GLY A 85 9.85 8.52 -9.89
N LYS A 86 10.01 7.37 -9.23
CA LYS A 86 8.97 6.69 -8.43
C LYS A 86 9.32 6.65 -6.95
N PRO A 87 9.43 7.79 -6.26
CA PRO A 87 9.81 7.83 -4.85
C PRO A 87 8.84 7.01 -4.00
N LEU A 88 9.38 6.47 -2.91
CA LEU A 88 8.59 5.65 -2.00
C LEU A 88 7.49 6.49 -1.33
N ARG A 89 6.27 5.95 -1.30
CA ARG A 89 5.21 6.53 -0.48
C ARG A 89 5.49 6.24 1.00
N ARG A 90 5.05 7.14 1.87
CA ARG A 90 5.30 7.14 3.32
C ARG A 90 5.19 5.76 3.99
N SER A 91 4.12 5.02 3.72
CA SER A 91 3.90 3.70 4.34
C SER A 91 4.98 2.68 3.96
N LYS A 92 5.38 2.64 2.67
CA LYS A 92 6.43 1.76 2.19
C LYS A 92 7.80 2.16 2.75
N ASP A 93 8.11 3.45 2.76
CA ASP A 93 9.35 3.99 3.32
C ASP A 93 9.49 3.61 4.81
N MET A 94 8.45 3.85 5.62
CA MET A 94 8.47 3.47 7.04
C MET A 94 8.64 1.97 7.27
N THR A 95 8.01 1.14 6.45
CA THR A 95 8.16 -0.32 6.57
C THR A 95 9.56 -0.76 6.18
N LEU A 96 10.13 -0.22 5.10
CA LEU A 96 11.49 -0.55 4.68
C LEU A 96 12.54 -0.10 5.70
N ARG A 97 12.37 1.07 6.33
CA ARG A 97 13.26 1.52 7.43
C ARG A 97 13.24 0.53 8.60
N ARG A 98 12.06 0.10 9.03
CA ARG A 98 11.94 -0.92 10.08
C ARG A 98 12.59 -2.24 9.68
N LEU A 99 12.33 -2.73 8.47
CA LEU A 99 12.95 -3.94 7.96
C LEU A 99 14.49 -3.82 7.92
N ARG A 100 14.99 -2.63 7.62
CA ARG A 100 16.42 -2.32 7.65
C ARG A 100 16.99 -2.38 9.09
N GLU A 101 16.26 -1.88 10.07
CA GLU A 101 16.64 -1.93 11.48
C GLU A 101 16.63 -3.37 12.03
N GLU A 102 15.60 -4.16 11.73
CA GLU A 102 15.38 -5.47 12.35
C GLU A 102 16.04 -6.65 11.60
N LEU A 103 16.20 -6.53 10.28
CA LEU A 103 16.75 -7.59 9.40
C LEU A 103 17.96 -7.14 8.58
N GLY A 104 18.29 -5.83 8.59
CA GLY A 104 19.28 -5.25 7.69
C GLY A 104 20.66 -5.90 7.76
N ASP A 105 21.15 -6.22 8.94
CA ASP A 105 22.46 -6.85 9.16
C ASP A 105 22.49 -8.35 8.81
N THR A 106 21.33 -8.94 8.46
CA THR A 106 21.25 -10.34 8.06
C THR A 106 21.93 -10.51 6.71
N ALA A 107 23.00 -11.32 6.67
CA ALA A 107 23.61 -11.73 5.40
C ALA A 107 22.57 -12.42 4.52
N LEU A 108 22.58 -12.16 3.21
CA LEU A 108 21.57 -12.68 2.29
C LEU A 108 21.49 -14.20 2.29
N ALA A 109 22.60 -14.89 2.46
CA ALA A 109 22.65 -16.35 2.62
C ALA A 109 21.89 -16.85 3.87
N ASN A 110 21.76 -16.01 4.91
CA ASN A 110 21.10 -16.32 6.17
C ASN A 110 19.65 -15.81 6.22
N LEU A 111 19.16 -15.15 5.16
CA LEU A 111 17.77 -14.73 5.07
C LEU A 111 16.88 -15.93 4.67
N THR A 112 16.88 -16.94 5.52
CA THR A 112 16.18 -18.21 5.33
C THR A 112 14.73 -18.14 5.78
N ARG A 113 13.94 -19.16 5.44
CA ARG A 113 12.58 -19.33 5.94
C ARG A 113 12.52 -19.26 7.48
N GLU A 114 13.46 -19.90 8.15
CA GLU A 114 13.55 -19.95 9.61
C GLU A 114 13.79 -18.56 10.22
N ARG A 115 14.70 -17.77 9.61
CA ARG A 115 14.95 -16.39 10.02
C ARG A 115 13.70 -15.51 9.87
N LEU A 116 12.97 -15.68 8.77
CA LEU A 116 11.73 -14.94 8.53
C LEU A 116 10.58 -15.39 9.46
N LEU A 117 10.52 -16.67 9.82
CA LEU A 117 9.57 -17.15 10.83
C LEU A 117 9.87 -16.55 12.21
N LEU A 118 11.15 -16.51 12.60
CA LEU A 118 11.57 -15.90 13.86
C LEU A 118 11.20 -14.40 13.89
N TYR A 119 11.48 -13.68 12.80
CA TYR A 119 11.06 -12.30 12.62
C TYR A 119 9.55 -12.13 12.82
N GLY A 120 8.74 -12.93 12.11
CA GLY A 120 7.29 -12.84 12.19
C GLY A 120 6.75 -13.11 13.60
N ARG A 121 7.29 -14.09 14.32
CA ARG A 121 6.93 -14.38 15.72
C ARG A 121 7.30 -13.23 16.65
N GLN A 122 8.48 -12.65 16.47
CA GLN A 122 8.92 -11.50 17.27
C GLN A 122 8.04 -10.29 17.05
N ARG A 123 7.73 -9.96 15.79
CA ARG A 123 6.84 -8.85 15.42
C ARG A 123 5.43 -9.02 16.00
N ALA A 124 4.91 -10.25 15.99
CA ALA A 124 3.61 -10.54 16.60
C ALA A 124 3.63 -10.33 18.13
N LYS A 125 4.70 -10.72 18.82
CA LYS A 125 4.88 -10.44 20.25
C LYS A 125 4.94 -8.95 20.57
N GLU A 126 5.47 -8.15 19.65
CA GLU A 126 5.53 -6.68 19.73
C GLU A 126 4.19 -6.01 19.42
N GLY A 127 3.15 -6.79 19.13
CA GLY A 127 1.80 -6.29 18.87
C GLY A 127 1.48 -6.00 17.39
N ALA A 128 2.33 -6.42 16.45
CA ALA A 128 1.99 -6.31 15.03
C ALA A 128 0.86 -7.28 14.68
N GLY A 129 -0.25 -6.73 14.19
CA GLY A 129 -1.39 -7.53 13.72
C GLY A 129 -1.10 -8.28 12.42
N PRO A 130 -1.91 -9.33 12.09
CA PRO A 130 -1.68 -10.20 10.94
C PRO A 130 -1.57 -9.48 9.60
N ALA A 131 -2.34 -8.41 9.38
CA ALA A 131 -2.29 -7.61 8.16
C ALA A 131 -1.00 -6.79 8.06
N THR A 132 -0.50 -6.24 9.18
CA THR A 132 0.76 -5.50 9.24
C THR A 132 1.92 -6.43 8.91
N LEU A 133 1.95 -7.61 9.50
CA LEU A 133 2.98 -8.59 9.22
C LEU A 133 2.92 -9.12 7.78
N ALA A 134 1.71 -9.25 7.21
CA ALA A 134 1.55 -9.57 5.79
C ALA A 134 2.20 -8.54 4.88
N ILE A 135 2.14 -7.26 5.24
CA ILE A 135 2.79 -6.15 4.52
C ILE A 135 4.31 -6.25 4.65
N ASP A 136 4.83 -6.48 5.86
CA ASP A 136 6.27 -6.62 6.10
C ASP A 136 6.85 -7.75 5.23
N ILE A 137 6.26 -8.94 5.27
CA ILE A 137 6.68 -10.10 4.44
C ILE A 137 6.55 -9.79 2.93
N SER A 138 5.54 -9.01 2.54
CA SER A 138 5.38 -8.60 1.13
C SER A 138 6.50 -7.70 0.66
N PHE A 139 6.95 -6.76 1.50
CA PHE A 139 8.05 -5.87 1.12
C PHE A 139 9.40 -6.56 1.13
N ILE A 140 9.63 -7.54 2.03
CA ILE A 140 10.81 -8.40 1.94
C ILE A 140 10.85 -9.08 0.56
N GLY A 141 9.75 -9.71 0.16
CA GLY A 141 9.65 -10.33 -1.18
C GLY A 141 9.86 -9.34 -2.32
N THR A 142 9.31 -8.12 -2.21
CA THR A 142 9.48 -7.06 -3.21
C THR A 142 10.94 -6.66 -3.38
N VAL A 143 11.68 -6.46 -2.29
CA VAL A 143 13.10 -6.09 -2.31
C VAL A 143 13.95 -7.20 -2.92
N LEU A 144 13.74 -8.46 -2.52
CA LEU A 144 14.47 -9.60 -3.07
C LEU A 144 14.18 -9.81 -4.55
N THR A 145 12.90 -9.77 -4.95
CA THR A 145 12.51 -9.92 -6.36
C THR A 145 13.08 -8.79 -7.22
N HIS A 146 13.09 -7.55 -6.69
CA HIS A 146 13.71 -6.42 -7.38
C HIS A 146 15.21 -6.63 -7.59
N ALA A 147 15.94 -7.04 -6.55
CA ALA A 147 17.38 -7.32 -6.63
C ALA A 147 17.69 -8.43 -7.66
N ALA A 148 16.88 -9.48 -7.70
CA ALA A 148 17.03 -10.54 -8.67
C ALA A 148 16.74 -10.07 -10.11
N ALA A 149 15.61 -9.39 -10.31
CA ALA A 149 15.12 -9.02 -11.63
C ALA A 149 15.91 -7.87 -12.27
N VAL A 150 16.32 -6.85 -11.49
CA VAL A 150 16.98 -5.65 -12.01
C VAL A 150 18.51 -5.81 -12.00
N HIS A 151 19.05 -6.41 -10.96
CA HIS A 151 20.50 -6.49 -10.75
C HIS A 151 21.10 -7.88 -10.96
N GLY A 152 20.28 -8.90 -11.27
CA GLY A 152 20.74 -10.27 -11.43
C GLY A 152 21.37 -10.86 -10.16
N ILE A 153 20.99 -10.37 -8.97
CA ILE A 153 21.52 -10.85 -7.69
C ILE A 153 20.81 -12.16 -7.33
N GLN A 154 21.57 -13.21 -7.10
CA GLN A 154 20.99 -14.48 -6.62
C GLN A 154 20.49 -14.31 -5.19
N VAL A 155 19.18 -14.47 -5.00
CA VAL A 155 18.51 -14.40 -3.70
C VAL A 155 17.48 -15.51 -3.56
N ASN A 156 17.24 -15.94 -2.33
CA ASN A 156 16.23 -16.98 -2.06
C ASN A 156 14.83 -16.35 -1.90
N THR A 157 14.14 -16.12 -3.01
CA THR A 157 12.75 -15.62 -3.00
C THR A 157 11.75 -16.68 -2.52
N GLU A 158 12.07 -17.96 -2.68
CA GLU A 158 11.23 -19.08 -2.22
C GLU A 158 11.10 -19.10 -0.69
N ALA A 159 12.17 -18.76 0.03
CA ALA A 159 12.14 -18.67 1.50
C ALA A 159 11.04 -17.71 1.99
N VAL A 160 10.80 -16.60 1.28
CA VAL A 160 9.74 -15.64 1.62
C VAL A 160 8.35 -16.25 1.40
N SER A 161 8.18 -16.96 0.29
CA SER A 161 6.90 -17.61 -0.04
C SER A 161 6.55 -18.69 0.99
N LEU A 162 7.50 -19.53 1.34
CA LEU A 162 7.34 -20.56 2.36
C LEU A 162 7.12 -19.98 3.76
N ALA A 163 7.86 -18.92 4.12
CA ALA A 163 7.66 -18.21 5.39
C ALA A 163 6.25 -17.61 5.47
N ARG A 164 5.76 -17.00 4.40
CA ARG A 164 4.39 -16.46 4.32
C ARG A 164 3.34 -17.54 4.55
N VAL A 165 3.49 -18.69 3.89
CA VAL A 165 2.56 -19.83 4.07
C VAL A 165 2.58 -20.33 5.51
N ALA A 166 3.76 -20.50 6.08
CA ALA A 166 3.91 -20.96 7.46
C ALA A 166 3.31 -19.97 8.48
N LEU A 167 3.63 -18.67 8.34
CA LEU A 167 3.08 -17.63 9.22
C LEU A 167 1.57 -17.51 9.08
N ARG A 168 1.02 -17.74 7.88
CA ARG A 168 -0.45 -17.77 7.69
C ARG A 168 -1.07 -18.96 8.40
N ARG A 169 -0.47 -20.15 8.32
CA ARG A 169 -0.96 -21.35 9.04
C ARG A 169 -0.89 -21.17 10.55
N LEU A 170 0.04 -20.37 11.06
CA LEU A 170 0.15 -20.02 12.47
C LEU A 170 -0.78 -18.86 12.90
N GLY A 171 -1.60 -18.32 11.99
CA GLY A 171 -2.49 -17.19 12.26
C GLY A 171 -1.77 -15.83 12.41
N LEU A 172 -0.45 -15.78 12.19
CA LEU A 172 0.36 -14.58 12.36
C LEU A 172 0.34 -13.64 11.13
N VAL A 173 0.00 -14.17 9.96
CA VAL A 173 -0.19 -13.42 8.71
C VAL A 173 -1.59 -13.66 8.18
N GLY A 174 -2.31 -12.58 7.87
CA GLY A 174 -3.69 -12.66 7.39
C GLY A 174 -4.19 -11.34 6.83
N ALA A 175 -5.47 -11.32 6.47
CA ALA A 175 -6.18 -10.08 6.18
C ALA A 175 -6.48 -9.30 7.46
N SER A 176 -6.70 -8.00 7.32
CA SER A 176 -7.26 -7.20 8.40
C SER A 176 -8.68 -7.70 8.72
N ALA A 177 -9.05 -7.68 10.00
CA ALA A 177 -10.45 -7.90 10.37
C ALA A 177 -11.33 -6.86 9.67
N GLU A 178 -12.45 -7.30 9.16
CA GLU A 178 -13.42 -6.38 8.57
C GLU A 178 -14.05 -5.55 9.69
N ARG A 179 -14.13 -4.23 9.47
CA ARG A 179 -14.79 -3.30 10.37
C ARG A 179 -16.12 -2.89 9.78
N ASP A 180 -17.16 -3.03 10.56
CA ASP A 180 -18.53 -2.58 10.28
C ASP A 180 -19.07 -1.64 11.35
N ARG A 181 -18.18 -1.12 12.23
CA ARG A 181 -18.49 -0.16 13.29
C ARG A 181 -19.09 1.11 12.69
N ARG A 182 -20.27 1.47 13.17
CA ARG A 182 -20.98 2.70 12.85
C ARG A 182 -21.17 3.51 14.14
N PRO A 183 -21.02 4.84 14.13
CA PRO A 183 -21.39 5.66 15.28
C PRO A 183 -22.91 5.57 15.50
N THR A 184 -23.32 5.55 16.75
CA THR A 184 -24.74 5.72 17.11
C THR A 184 -25.10 7.22 17.08
N ASP A 185 -26.38 7.55 16.93
CA ASP A 185 -26.83 8.96 17.01
C ASP A 185 -26.51 9.60 18.35
N ALA A 186 -26.53 8.84 19.45
CA ALA A 186 -26.13 9.31 20.77
C ALA A 186 -24.63 9.64 20.83
N GLU A 187 -23.78 8.85 20.20
CA GLU A 187 -22.34 9.11 20.10
C GLU A 187 -22.06 10.34 19.23
N LEU A 188 -22.73 10.50 18.10
CA LEU A 188 -22.63 11.68 17.26
C LEU A 188 -23.06 12.94 18.00
N LYS A 189 -24.19 12.92 18.73
CA LYS A 189 -24.63 14.04 19.56
C LYS A 189 -23.60 14.44 20.62
N LYS A 190 -23.00 13.45 21.31
CA LYS A 190 -21.92 13.70 22.28
C LYS A 190 -20.70 14.33 21.63
N LEU A 191 -20.27 13.81 20.46
CA LEU A 191 -19.14 14.35 19.72
C LEU A 191 -19.38 15.79 19.27
N PHE A 192 -20.56 16.09 18.71
CA PHE A 192 -20.91 17.45 18.30
C PHE A 192 -20.92 18.43 19.48
N ALA A 193 -21.59 18.08 20.59
CA ALA A 193 -21.59 18.90 21.79
C ALA A 193 -20.18 19.16 22.34
N HIS A 194 -19.32 18.14 22.32
CA HIS A 194 -17.92 18.25 22.73
C HIS A 194 -17.10 19.17 21.81
N PHE A 195 -17.26 19.05 20.50
CA PHE A 195 -16.55 19.89 19.53
C PHE A 195 -17.03 21.33 19.58
N ASP A 196 -18.33 21.56 19.63
CA ASP A 196 -18.94 22.87 19.63
C ASP A 196 -18.70 23.63 20.97
N GLY A 197 -18.52 22.90 22.08
CA GLY A 197 -18.17 23.45 23.39
C GLY A 197 -16.68 23.66 23.64
N ASN A 198 -15.81 23.40 22.65
CA ASN A 198 -14.36 23.51 22.81
C ASN A 198 -13.78 24.69 22.01
N ASP A 199 -13.74 25.87 22.66
CA ASP A 199 -13.23 27.12 22.06
C ASP A 199 -11.75 27.07 21.63
N ARG A 200 -10.98 26.09 22.12
CA ARG A 200 -9.57 25.89 21.73
C ARG A 200 -9.41 25.14 20.42
N LEU A 201 -10.48 24.56 19.90
CA LEU A 201 -10.47 23.77 18.69
C LEU A 201 -10.63 24.67 17.46
N THR A 202 -9.54 24.91 16.75
CA THR A 202 -9.53 25.74 15.53
C THR A 202 -10.18 25.06 14.32
N ILE A 203 -10.26 23.73 14.33
CA ILE A 203 -10.89 22.96 13.25
C ILE A 203 -12.39 22.81 13.58
N PRO A 204 -13.32 23.18 12.69
CA PRO A 204 -14.76 23.03 12.91
C PRO A 204 -15.18 21.56 12.77
N MET A 205 -14.81 20.74 13.77
CA MET A 205 -14.93 19.29 13.71
C MET A 205 -16.36 18.80 13.52
N THR A 206 -17.35 19.47 14.09
CA THR A 206 -18.77 19.16 13.85
C THR A 206 -19.13 19.26 12.37
N ARG A 207 -18.70 20.34 11.70
CA ARG A 207 -18.91 20.52 10.27
C ARG A 207 -18.16 19.49 9.44
N VAL A 208 -16.89 19.22 9.79
CA VAL A 208 -16.07 18.18 9.11
C VAL A 208 -16.68 16.78 9.23
N VAL A 209 -17.16 16.40 10.41
CA VAL A 209 -17.82 15.10 10.63
C VAL A 209 -19.13 14.99 9.85
N LYS A 210 -19.97 16.03 9.90
CA LYS A 210 -21.23 16.09 9.12
C LYS A 210 -20.93 15.96 7.61
N PHE A 211 -19.94 16.70 7.12
CA PHE A 211 -19.53 16.64 5.71
C PHE A 211 -18.96 15.27 5.31
N ALA A 212 -18.18 14.62 6.20
CA ALA A 212 -17.69 13.27 5.98
C ALA A 212 -18.84 12.25 5.84
N ILE A 213 -19.90 12.38 6.66
CA ILE A 213 -21.09 11.52 6.56
C ILE A 213 -21.92 11.88 5.33
N ALA A 214 -22.04 13.14 4.97
CA ALA A 214 -22.81 13.58 3.80
C ALA A 214 -22.21 13.09 2.48
N THR A 215 -20.87 13.03 2.39
CA THR A 215 -20.14 12.77 1.13
C THR A 215 -19.46 11.39 1.07
N ALA A 216 -19.40 10.66 2.18
CA ALA A 216 -18.61 9.43 2.33
C ALA A 216 -17.12 9.60 1.94
N MET A 217 -16.59 10.81 1.90
CA MET A 217 -15.19 11.10 1.55
C MET A 217 -14.25 10.62 2.65
N ARG A 218 -13.02 10.26 2.25
CA ARG A 218 -11.93 10.01 3.21
C ARG A 218 -11.44 11.33 3.79
N ILE A 219 -10.89 11.29 5.00
CA ILE A 219 -10.42 12.51 5.66
C ILE A 219 -9.44 13.32 4.78
N ASP A 220 -8.47 12.66 4.14
CA ASP A 220 -7.52 13.33 3.24
C ASP A 220 -8.21 13.90 1.97
N GLU A 221 -9.30 13.31 1.51
CA GLU A 221 -10.08 13.82 0.38
C GLU A 221 -10.77 15.12 0.76
N ILE A 222 -11.37 15.21 1.97
CA ILE A 222 -12.07 16.40 2.47
C ILE A 222 -11.13 17.62 2.53
N PHE A 223 -9.91 17.44 3.02
CA PHE A 223 -8.95 18.53 3.19
C PHE A 223 -8.13 18.86 1.95
N ARG A 224 -8.41 18.22 0.81
CA ARG A 224 -7.78 18.51 -0.49
C ARG A 224 -8.76 19.06 -1.52
N ILE A 225 -10.03 19.26 -1.15
CA ILE A 225 -11.00 19.84 -2.08
C ILE A 225 -10.80 21.34 -2.19
N GLU A 226 -10.89 21.84 -3.42
CA GLU A 226 -10.72 23.22 -3.80
C GLU A 226 -12.04 23.81 -4.28
N TRP A 227 -12.24 25.11 -4.11
CA TRP A 227 -13.45 25.80 -4.59
C TRP A 227 -13.64 25.66 -6.11
N ASP A 228 -12.55 25.72 -6.86
CA ASP A 228 -12.57 25.59 -8.34
C ASP A 228 -12.95 24.19 -8.82
N SER A 229 -12.92 23.18 -7.93
CA SER A 229 -13.35 21.81 -8.24
C SER A 229 -14.86 21.61 -8.14
N ILE A 230 -15.61 22.61 -7.67
CA ILE A 230 -17.06 22.56 -7.47
C ILE A 230 -17.78 23.07 -8.72
N ASP A 231 -18.72 22.27 -9.19
CA ASP A 231 -19.70 22.67 -10.21
C ASP A 231 -21.02 22.99 -9.52
N GLU A 232 -21.34 24.27 -9.44
CA GLU A 232 -22.53 24.77 -8.76
C GLU A 232 -23.83 24.37 -9.49
N LYS A 233 -23.78 24.30 -10.82
CA LYS A 233 -24.97 23.96 -11.65
C LYS A 233 -25.41 22.51 -11.39
N THR A 234 -24.45 21.61 -11.31
CA THR A 234 -24.72 20.18 -11.10
C THR A 234 -24.61 19.77 -9.62
N ARG A 235 -24.22 20.69 -8.74
CA ARG A 235 -23.93 20.43 -7.31
C ARG A 235 -23.04 19.21 -7.13
N THR A 236 -21.92 19.21 -7.86
CA THR A 236 -20.93 18.13 -7.81
C THR A 236 -19.55 18.68 -7.51
N ILE A 237 -18.68 17.86 -6.94
CA ILE A 237 -17.29 18.21 -6.68
C ILE A 237 -16.35 17.20 -7.34
N LEU A 238 -15.30 17.70 -7.99
CA LEU A 238 -14.23 16.86 -8.55
C LEU A 238 -13.22 16.53 -7.45
N VAL A 239 -13.11 15.27 -7.09
CA VAL A 239 -12.11 14.77 -6.14
C VAL A 239 -10.95 14.18 -6.95
N PRO A 240 -9.77 14.84 -6.96
CA PRO A 240 -8.63 14.34 -7.73
C PRO A 240 -8.00 13.14 -7.03
N ASP A 241 -7.42 12.26 -7.83
CA ASP A 241 -6.62 11.09 -7.40
C ASP A 241 -7.24 10.31 -6.24
N ARG A 242 -8.54 9.98 -6.35
CA ARG A 242 -9.19 9.12 -5.35
C ARG A 242 -8.47 7.78 -5.28
N LYS A 243 -8.23 7.32 -4.05
CA LYS A 243 -7.51 6.06 -3.81
C LYS A 243 -8.17 4.90 -4.54
N ASP A 244 -7.44 4.34 -5.51
CA ASP A 244 -7.81 3.14 -6.26
C ASP A 244 -6.66 2.13 -6.17
N PRO A 245 -6.90 0.88 -5.73
CA PRO A 245 -5.85 -0.13 -5.66
C PRO A 245 -5.31 -0.55 -7.04
N ARG A 246 -6.09 -0.35 -8.11
CA ARG A 246 -5.75 -0.74 -9.48
C ARG A 246 -5.06 0.38 -10.27
N LYS A 247 -5.40 1.63 -10.00
CA LYS A 247 -4.86 2.81 -10.68
C LYS A 247 -4.35 3.81 -9.65
N LYS A 248 -3.06 4.08 -9.66
CA LYS A 248 -2.42 4.91 -8.64
C LYS A 248 -2.61 6.41 -8.85
N ASP A 249 -2.66 6.85 -10.10
CA ASP A 249 -2.70 8.27 -10.47
C ASP A 249 -3.78 8.53 -11.52
N GLY A 250 -4.33 9.75 -11.54
CA GLY A 250 -5.36 10.19 -12.49
C GLY A 250 -6.72 9.53 -12.28
N ASN A 251 -7.02 9.05 -11.07
CA ASN A 251 -8.34 8.53 -10.73
C ASN A 251 -9.23 9.65 -10.18
N ASN A 252 -9.53 10.61 -11.04
CA ASN A 252 -10.43 11.71 -10.70
C ASN A 252 -11.87 11.22 -10.70
N GLN A 253 -12.64 11.62 -9.71
CA GLN A 253 -14.04 11.27 -9.61
C GLN A 253 -14.88 12.49 -9.25
N ARG A 254 -15.94 12.73 -10.01
CA ARG A 254 -16.96 13.71 -9.68
C ARG A 254 -17.96 13.11 -8.69
N VAL A 255 -18.18 13.75 -7.57
CA VAL A 255 -19.02 13.28 -6.45
C VAL A 255 -20.21 14.25 -6.31
N PRO A 256 -21.46 13.75 -6.31
CA PRO A 256 -22.62 14.60 -6.06
C PRO A 256 -22.70 15.01 -4.58
N LEU A 257 -23.11 16.26 -4.36
CA LEU A 257 -23.30 16.85 -3.05
C LEU A 257 -24.77 16.72 -2.65
N LEU A 258 -25.11 15.63 -1.98
CA LEU A 258 -26.47 15.21 -1.67
C LEU A 258 -26.87 15.54 -0.22
N ALA A 259 -28.19 15.56 0.03
CA ALA A 259 -28.78 15.61 1.36
C ALA A 259 -29.30 14.25 1.87
N ALA A 260 -28.88 13.14 1.22
CA ALA A 260 -29.45 11.81 1.41
C ALA A 260 -29.07 11.11 2.73
N THR A 261 -28.04 11.58 3.44
CA THR A 261 -27.53 10.92 4.67
C THR A 261 -28.03 11.54 5.96
N GLY A 262 -29.00 12.46 5.88
CA GLY A 262 -29.45 13.27 7.01
C GLY A 262 -28.63 14.53 7.25
N TYR A 263 -27.58 14.76 6.44
CA TYR A 263 -26.81 16.01 6.37
C TYR A 263 -26.75 16.46 4.90
N ASP A 264 -26.96 17.77 4.69
CA ASP A 264 -26.88 18.36 3.35
C ASP A 264 -25.42 18.78 3.05
N ALA A 265 -24.79 18.06 2.14
CA ALA A 265 -23.40 18.33 1.74
C ALA A 265 -23.23 19.71 1.09
N TRP A 266 -24.23 20.15 0.29
CA TRP A 266 -24.20 21.45 -0.36
C TRP A 266 -24.33 22.57 0.66
N ALA A 267 -25.31 22.51 1.55
CA ALA A 267 -25.50 23.52 2.59
C ALA A 267 -24.26 23.66 3.50
N ILE A 268 -23.61 22.55 3.86
CA ILE A 268 -22.37 22.55 4.65
C ILE A 268 -21.24 23.28 3.91
N LEU A 269 -21.10 23.10 2.60
CA LEU A 269 -20.11 23.84 1.80
C LEU A 269 -20.41 25.31 1.71
N GLU A 270 -21.69 25.69 1.54
CA GLU A 270 -22.10 27.11 1.53
C GLU A 270 -21.80 27.80 2.87
N GLU A 271 -22.10 27.13 4.02
CA GLU A 271 -21.70 27.61 5.33
C GLU A 271 -20.17 27.79 5.44
N GLN A 272 -19.39 26.84 4.89
CA GLN A 272 -17.95 26.92 4.91
C GLN A 272 -17.43 28.05 4.02
N ARG A 273 -18.04 28.27 2.84
CA ARG A 273 -17.70 29.37 1.93
C ARG A 273 -17.95 30.73 2.54
N ALA A 274 -19.03 30.88 3.29
CA ALA A 274 -19.39 32.13 3.95
C ALA A 274 -18.33 32.61 4.96
N LEU A 275 -17.52 31.69 5.52
CA LEU A 275 -16.43 32.04 6.44
C LEU A 275 -15.22 32.69 5.75
N ARG A 276 -15.07 32.56 4.43
CA ARG A 276 -13.99 33.16 3.61
C ARG A 276 -12.56 32.89 4.16
N LEU A 277 -12.33 31.72 4.70
CA LEU A 277 -11.05 31.37 5.38
C LEU A 277 -9.88 31.22 4.42
N ASN A 278 -10.12 30.70 3.21
CA ASN A 278 -9.10 30.46 2.20
C ASN A 278 -9.71 30.63 0.79
N PRO A 279 -9.03 31.31 -0.15
CA PRO A 279 -9.55 31.52 -1.49
C PRO A 279 -9.51 30.26 -2.36
N HIS A 280 -8.72 29.27 -2.02
CA HIS A 280 -8.51 28.06 -2.83
C HIS A 280 -9.12 26.82 -2.18
N GLU A 281 -8.82 26.57 -0.92
CA GLU A 281 -9.21 25.33 -0.20
C GLU A 281 -10.55 25.50 0.51
N CYS A 282 -11.43 24.49 0.35
CA CYS A 282 -12.72 24.50 1.04
C CYS A 282 -12.56 24.31 2.56
N PHE A 283 -11.68 23.41 2.97
CA PHE A 283 -11.35 23.12 4.36
C PHE A 283 -9.85 23.30 4.59
N PRO A 284 -9.35 24.52 4.85
CA PRO A 284 -7.93 24.82 4.96
C PRO A 284 -7.35 24.35 6.31
N TYR A 285 -7.44 23.07 6.59
CA TYR A 285 -6.96 22.48 7.83
C TYR A 285 -6.15 21.21 7.56
N ASN A 286 -5.37 20.77 8.54
CA ASN A 286 -4.55 19.58 8.43
C ASN A 286 -5.37 18.31 8.74
N ALA A 287 -5.44 17.37 7.79
CA ALA A 287 -6.16 16.10 7.91
C ALA A 287 -5.71 15.26 9.12
N LYS A 288 -4.39 15.23 9.40
CA LYS A 288 -3.83 14.48 10.53
C LYS A 288 -4.27 15.12 11.86
N SER A 289 -4.29 16.44 11.94
CA SER A 289 -4.75 17.17 13.12
C SER A 289 -6.23 16.90 13.39
N ALA A 290 -7.08 16.93 12.34
CA ALA A 290 -8.49 16.59 12.45
C ALA A 290 -8.71 15.14 12.91
N GLY A 291 -7.98 14.18 12.32
CA GLY A 291 -8.02 12.78 12.76
C GLY A 291 -7.61 12.60 14.23
N THR A 292 -6.57 13.32 14.66
CA THR A 292 -6.12 13.31 16.07
C THR A 292 -7.15 13.94 17.01
N ALA A 293 -7.76 15.06 16.61
CA ALA A 293 -8.82 15.70 17.39
C ALA A 293 -10.03 14.78 17.56
N PHE A 294 -10.45 14.09 16.50
CA PHE A 294 -11.53 13.10 16.55
C PHE A 294 -11.22 11.95 17.53
N GLN A 295 -10.02 11.36 17.44
CA GLN A 295 -9.60 10.26 18.33
C GLN A 295 -9.50 10.70 19.79
N ARG A 296 -9.03 11.92 20.04
CA ARG A 296 -8.96 12.51 21.39
C ARG A 296 -10.35 12.67 21.96
N ALA A 297 -11.29 13.23 21.20
CA ALA A 297 -12.69 13.39 21.61
C ALA A 297 -13.34 12.04 21.94
N CYS A 298 -13.15 11.02 21.09
CA CYS A 298 -13.64 9.66 21.36
C CYS A 298 -13.10 9.12 22.69
N LYS A 299 -11.79 9.30 22.96
CA LYS A 299 -11.17 8.86 24.21
C LYS A 299 -11.74 9.59 25.43
N GLU A 300 -11.87 10.92 25.37
CA GLU A 300 -12.41 11.75 26.46
C GLU A 300 -13.88 11.42 26.75
N LEU A 301 -14.67 11.17 25.70
CA LEU A 301 -16.08 10.79 25.81
C LEU A 301 -16.30 9.30 26.09
N LYS A 302 -15.22 8.51 26.23
CA LYS A 302 -15.25 7.05 26.40
C LYS A 302 -16.02 6.32 25.30
N ILE A 303 -15.97 6.84 24.07
CA ILE A 303 -16.52 6.19 22.88
C ILE A 303 -15.49 5.15 22.41
N VAL A 304 -15.84 3.89 22.59
CA VAL A 304 -14.94 2.75 22.33
C VAL A 304 -14.89 2.42 20.85
N ASP A 305 -13.67 2.20 20.36
CA ASP A 305 -13.40 1.65 19.02
C ASP A 305 -14.11 2.39 17.88
N LEU A 306 -14.17 3.74 17.94
CA LEU A 306 -14.67 4.57 16.85
C LEU A 306 -13.53 5.36 16.21
N HIS A 307 -13.36 5.23 14.90
CA HIS A 307 -12.35 5.93 14.11
C HIS A 307 -13.00 6.85 13.09
N PHE A 308 -12.31 7.90 12.66
CA PHE A 308 -12.86 8.83 11.65
C PHE A 308 -13.28 8.09 10.35
N HIS A 309 -12.57 7.02 9.97
CA HIS A 309 -12.91 6.26 8.78
C HIS A 309 -14.26 5.53 8.88
N ASP A 310 -14.73 5.25 10.10
CA ASP A 310 -16.02 4.60 10.34
C ASP A 310 -17.20 5.52 9.98
N LEU A 311 -16.97 6.85 9.88
CA LEU A 311 -17.95 7.81 9.34
C LEU A 311 -18.27 7.53 7.88
N ARG A 312 -17.33 6.98 7.12
CA ARG A 312 -17.56 6.55 5.75
C ARG A 312 -18.41 5.27 5.69
N HIS A 313 -18.27 4.37 6.68
CA HIS A 313 -19.16 3.22 6.83
C HIS A 313 -20.58 3.69 7.14
N GLU A 314 -20.72 4.64 8.05
CA GLU A 314 -21.98 5.30 8.38
C GLU A 314 -22.64 5.95 7.17
N ALA A 315 -21.88 6.77 6.44
CA ALA A 315 -22.34 7.41 5.21
C ALA A 315 -22.84 6.40 4.17
N THR A 316 -22.07 5.33 3.94
CA THR A 316 -22.39 4.29 2.96
C THR A 316 -23.71 3.58 3.37
N SER A 317 -23.87 3.26 4.65
CA SER A 317 -25.10 2.65 5.17
C SER A 317 -26.31 3.57 4.99
N ARG A 318 -26.18 4.86 5.35
CA ARG A 318 -27.25 5.86 5.20
C ARG A 318 -27.67 6.07 3.74
N LEU A 319 -26.73 6.00 2.80
CA LEU A 319 -27.07 6.07 1.36
C LEU A 319 -27.96 4.88 0.94
N PHE A 320 -27.66 3.67 1.40
CA PHE A 320 -28.53 2.51 1.15
C PHE A 320 -29.86 2.62 1.87
N GLU A 321 -29.87 3.11 3.13
CA GLU A 321 -31.07 3.37 3.92
C GLU A 321 -31.96 4.44 3.26
N ALA A 322 -31.36 5.42 2.58
CA ALA A 322 -32.06 6.41 1.77
C ALA A 322 -32.59 5.88 0.41
N GLY A 323 -32.36 4.61 0.10
CA GLY A 323 -32.89 3.92 -1.08
C GLY A 323 -31.99 3.94 -2.31
N LEU A 324 -30.74 4.45 -2.25
CA LEU A 324 -29.82 4.38 -3.36
C LEU A 324 -29.45 2.93 -3.67
N THR A 325 -29.35 2.62 -4.96
CA THR A 325 -28.99 1.26 -5.42
C THR A 325 -27.47 0.99 -5.30
N ILE A 326 -27.09 -0.28 -5.43
CA ILE A 326 -25.68 -0.69 -5.37
C ILE A 326 -24.85 -0.08 -6.50
N GLU A 327 -25.45 0.32 -7.62
CA GLU A 327 -24.82 1.01 -8.73
C GLU A 327 -24.67 2.52 -8.46
N GLN A 328 -25.59 3.10 -7.68
CA GLN A 328 -25.60 4.54 -7.37
C GLN A 328 -24.64 4.89 -6.23
N VAL A 329 -24.60 4.07 -5.17
CA VAL A 329 -23.73 4.31 -4.00
C VAL A 329 -22.26 4.50 -4.37
N PRO A 330 -21.65 3.75 -5.31
CA PRO A 330 -20.26 3.97 -5.75
C PRO A 330 -20.01 5.34 -6.37
N LEU A 331 -21.01 5.98 -6.98
CA LEU A 331 -20.87 7.33 -7.53
C LEU A 331 -20.56 8.35 -6.43
N VAL A 332 -21.09 8.16 -5.24
CA VAL A 332 -20.79 8.99 -4.06
C VAL A 332 -19.52 8.51 -3.38
N THR A 333 -19.48 7.23 -3.01
CA THR A 333 -18.45 6.68 -2.15
C THR A 333 -17.13 6.39 -2.85
N GLY A 334 -17.14 6.14 -4.17
CA GLY A 334 -15.96 5.78 -4.96
C GLY A 334 -15.46 4.35 -4.74
N HIS A 335 -16.32 3.43 -4.28
CA HIS A 335 -15.97 2.02 -4.23
C HIS A 335 -15.86 1.46 -5.65
N LYS A 336 -14.75 0.79 -5.97
CA LYS A 336 -14.49 0.18 -7.29
C LYS A 336 -14.82 -1.31 -7.34
N ASP A 337 -15.01 -1.95 -6.19
CA ASP A 337 -15.40 -3.35 -6.07
C ASP A 337 -16.71 -3.45 -5.28
N TRP A 338 -17.73 -4.01 -5.92
CA TRP A 338 -19.04 -4.22 -5.31
C TRP A 338 -19.01 -5.20 -4.13
N LYS A 339 -18.01 -6.08 -4.08
CA LYS A 339 -17.80 -6.94 -2.91
C LYS A 339 -17.64 -6.15 -1.63
N MET A 340 -17.03 -4.95 -1.71
CA MET A 340 -16.88 -4.06 -0.56
C MET A 340 -18.21 -3.47 -0.09
N LEU A 341 -19.23 -3.41 -0.97
CA LEU A 341 -20.56 -2.88 -0.67
C LEU A 341 -21.53 -3.97 -0.20
N LYS A 342 -21.23 -5.25 -0.45
CA LYS A 342 -22.10 -6.37 -0.08
C LYS A 342 -22.52 -6.35 1.40
N ARG A 343 -21.65 -5.91 2.29
CA ARG A 343 -21.93 -5.79 3.74
C ARG A 343 -23.05 -4.80 4.08
N TYR A 344 -23.31 -3.82 3.22
CA TYR A 344 -24.34 -2.80 3.42
C TYR A 344 -25.67 -3.16 2.75
N THR A 345 -25.67 -4.14 1.86
CA THR A 345 -26.85 -4.59 1.11
C THR A 345 -27.52 -5.79 1.77
N GLN A 346 -27.63 -5.83 3.11
CA GLN A 346 -28.35 -6.89 3.82
C GLN A 346 -29.85 -6.79 3.51
N LEU A 347 -30.21 -7.17 2.29
CA LEU A 347 -31.59 -7.34 1.87
C LEU A 347 -32.15 -8.57 2.62
N ARG A 348 -33.03 -8.33 3.58
CA ARG A 348 -33.82 -9.40 4.17
C ARG A 348 -34.88 -9.80 3.15
N PRO A 349 -35.07 -11.11 2.88
CA PRO A 349 -36.08 -11.57 1.92
C PRO A 349 -37.46 -10.98 2.19
N GLU A 350 -37.80 -10.83 3.47
CA GLU A 350 -39.09 -10.28 3.93
C GLU A 350 -39.33 -8.84 3.49
N GLY A 351 -38.24 -8.05 3.39
CA GLY A 351 -38.27 -6.64 2.96
C GLY A 351 -38.56 -6.45 1.46
N LEU A 352 -38.43 -7.51 0.64
CA LEU A 352 -38.70 -7.43 -0.79
C LEU A 352 -40.16 -7.21 -1.12
N HIS A 353 -41.06 -7.78 -0.34
CA HIS A 353 -42.51 -7.59 -0.53
C HIS A 353 -42.90 -6.12 -0.31
N ALA A 354 -42.37 -5.47 0.72
CA ALA A 354 -42.64 -4.05 0.98
C ALA A 354 -42.08 -3.13 -0.13
N LYS A 355 -40.86 -3.43 -0.65
CA LYS A 355 -40.29 -2.70 -1.78
C LYS A 355 -41.09 -2.83 -3.06
N LEU A 356 -41.59 -4.04 -3.36
CA LEU A 356 -42.43 -4.26 -4.56
C LEU A 356 -43.79 -3.59 -4.44
N ALA A 357 -44.36 -3.51 -3.22
CA ALA A 357 -45.62 -2.79 -2.97
C ALA A 357 -45.44 -1.27 -3.17
N ALA A 358 -44.33 -0.69 -2.65
CA ALA A 358 -44.04 0.73 -2.80
C ALA A 358 -43.69 1.17 -4.24
N ALA A 359 -43.20 0.26 -5.08
CA ALA A 359 -42.88 0.54 -6.49
C ALA A 359 -44.14 0.51 -7.41
N LYS A 360 -45.28 0.09 -6.91
CA LYS A 360 -46.54 0.03 -7.64
C LYS A 360 -47.52 1.16 -7.29
N SER A 361 -47.16 1.99 -6.30
CA SER A 361 -47.85 3.21 -5.90
C SER A 361 -47.15 4.43 -6.52
#